data_f7ea192599a6c8450f63b3ca4dc1cf13
#
_entry.id   f7ea192599a6c8450f63b3ca4dc1cf13
#
_cell.length_a   1.000
_cell.length_b   1.000
_cell.length_c   1.000
_cell.angle_alpha   90.00
_cell.angle_beta   90.00
_cell.angle_gamma   90.00
#
_symmetry.space_group_name_H-M   'P 1'
#
loop_
_entity.id
_entity.type
_entity.pdbx_description
1 polymer ?
#
loop_
_entity_poly.entity_id
_entity_poly.type
_entity_poly.pdbx_seq_one_letter_code
_entity_poly.pdbx_strand_id
1 'polypeptide(L)'
;MLIGFPAPALGLLVGFVASGGPAFADAGYDLKAGWLLRGRGQDRAFEVEGRWQQILAGLVGLGVAWVMVLLFHNLYFAQNLFPPVDRVYVATIKAGVDPSVVRNLLVWAIPGAIVQAIGGSDRQMDILLATGLLILNPLAGWTVLAGILIRALLLRFYGKQIETPMTIMAAGFIAGDALYGFFNSVFRAKWRL
;
A
#
# COMPACT_ATOMS: atom_id res chain seq x y z
N MET A 1 27.11 6.10 13.35
CA MET A 1 26.39 6.46 12.12
C MET A 1 27.31 6.20 10.93
N LEU A 2 26.99 5.25 10.05
CA LEU A 2 27.85 4.90 8.91
C LEU A 2 28.01 6.03 7.88
N ILE A 3 27.09 7.02 7.83
CA ILE A 3 27.06 8.05 6.77
C ILE A 3 26.96 9.48 7.34
N GLY A 4 26.89 9.68 8.66
CA GLY A 4 26.93 11.01 9.29
C GLY A 4 25.76 11.97 8.94
N PHE A 5 24.70 11.51 8.28
CA PHE A 5 23.57 12.36 7.93
C PHE A 5 22.71 12.69 9.17
N PRO A 6 22.24 13.93 9.30
CA PRO A 6 21.28 14.31 10.34
C PRO A 6 19.93 13.61 10.12
N ALA A 7 19.21 13.33 11.21
CA ALA A 7 17.93 12.60 11.15
C ALA A 7 16.90 13.16 10.16
N PRO A 8 16.72 14.48 9.98
CA PRO A 8 15.83 15.04 8.96
C PRO A 8 16.23 14.66 7.52
N ALA A 9 17.53 14.69 7.21
CA ALA A 9 18.03 14.32 5.88
C ALA A 9 17.83 12.83 5.60
N LEU A 10 18.01 11.97 6.62
CA LEU A 10 17.69 10.54 6.52
C LEU A 10 16.19 10.32 6.30
N GLY A 11 15.33 11.08 6.98
CA GLY A 11 13.88 11.00 6.79
C GLY A 11 13.47 11.37 5.36
N LEU A 12 14.03 12.43 4.79
CA LEU A 12 13.78 12.82 3.40
C LEU A 12 14.29 11.76 2.41
N LEU A 13 15.48 11.22 2.63
CA LEU A 13 16.04 10.18 1.78
C LEU A 13 15.19 8.90 1.81
N VAL A 14 14.80 8.46 3.01
CA VAL A 14 13.94 7.28 3.17
C VAL A 14 12.58 7.51 2.53
N GLY A 15 11.97 8.67 2.72
CA GLY A 15 10.69 9.02 2.09
C GLY A 15 10.79 9.00 0.57
N PHE A 16 11.84 9.58 -0.01
CA PHE A 16 12.07 9.57 -1.45
C PHE A 16 12.25 8.15 -2.01
N VAL A 17 13.12 7.34 -1.38
CA VAL A 17 13.39 5.97 -1.83
C VAL A 17 12.16 5.08 -1.64
N ALA A 18 11.48 5.19 -0.50
CA ALA A 18 10.30 4.38 -0.19
C ALA A 18 9.09 4.71 -1.08
N SER A 19 8.96 5.96 -1.55
CA SER A 19 7.87 6.34 -2.47
C SER A 19 8.15 5.92 -3.91
N GLY A 20 9.41 5.89 -4.33
CA GLY A 20 9.80 5.61 -5.71
C GLY A 20 9.42 4.18 -6.17
N GLY A 21 9.64 3.18 -5.33
CA GLY A 21 9.31 1.79 -5.63
C GLY A 21 7.82 1.55 -5.86
N PRO A 22 6.94 1.87 -4.89
CA PRO A 22 5.49 1.77 -5.06
C PRO A 22 4.97 2.59 -6.24
N ALA A 23 5.39 3.84 -6.40
CA ALA A 23 4.95 4.67 -7.52
C ALA A 23 5.28 4.04 -8.89
N PHE A 24 6.49 3.48 -9.04
CA PHE A 24 6.88 2.77 -10.26
C PHE A 24 6.04 1.50 -10.48
N ALA A 25 5.84 0.70 -9.44
CA ALA A 25 5.07 -0.53 -9.52
C ALA A 25 3.61 -0.25 -9.85
N ASP A 26 2.96 0.68 -9.16
CA ASP A 26 1.56 1.04 -9.37
C ASP A 26 1.33 1.59 -10.78
N ALA A 27 2.17 2.53 -11.24
CA ALA A 27 2.11 3.02 -12.61
C ALA A 27 2.29 1.91 -13.66
N GLY A 28 3.20 0.96 -13.40
CA GLY A 28 3.42 -0.20 -14.26
C GLY A 28 2.21 -1.13 -14.32
N TYR A 29 1.58 -1.40 -13.17
CA TYR A 29 0.36 -2.22 -13.10
C TYR A 29 -0.83 -1.55 -13.77
N ASP A 30 -1.04 -0.26 -13.56
CA ASP A 30 -2.13 0.49 -14.19
C ASP A 30 -1.99 0.52 -15.71
N LEU A 31 -0.80 0.83 -16.22
CA LEU A 31 -0.53 0.82 -17.65
C LEU A 31 -0.68 -0.58 -18.25
N LYS A 32 -0.26 -1.62 -17.53
CA LYS A 32 -0.41 -3.01 -17.95
C LYS A 32 -1.87 -3.44 -17.96
N ALA A 33 -2.64 -3.09 -16.94
CA ALA A 33 -4.09 -3.35 -16.89
C ALA A 33 -4.82 -2.68 -18.06
N GLY A 34 -4.53 -1.42 -18.31
CA GLY A 34 -5.07 -0.71 -19.47
C GLY A 34 -4.71 -1.35 -20.80
N TRP A 35 -3.46 -1.76 -20.97
CA TRP A 35 -3.02 -2.48 -22.18
C TRP A 35 -3.77 -3.79 -22.38
N LEU A 36 -4.01 -4.57 -21.32
CA LEU A 36 -4.82 -5.79 -21.39
C LEU A 36 -6.26 -5.52 -21.79
N LEU A 37 -6.89 -4.51 -21.17
CA LEU A 37 -8.28 -4.13 -21.42
C LEU A 37 -8.50 -3.57 -22.83
N ARG A 38 -7.50 -2.90 -23.40
CA ARG A 38 -7.55 -2.37 -24.76
C ARG A 38 -7.16 -3.37 -25.85
N GLY A 39 -7.16 -4.66 -25.53
CA GLY A 39 -6.90 -5.73 -26.52
C GLY A 39 -5.43 -5.99 -26.80
N ARG A 40 -4.55 -5.74 -25.82
CA ARG A 40 -3.12 -6.08 -25.86
C ARG A 40 -2.35 -5.41 -27.01
N GLY A 41 -2.78 -4.22 -27.41
CA GLY A 41 -2.11 -3.44 -28.44
C GLY A 41 -2.43 -3.89 -29.88
N GLN A 42 -3.52 -4.63 -30.09
CA GLN A 42 -3.99 -4.99 -31.44
C GLN A 42 -4.30 -3.76 -32.29
N ASP A 43 -4.95 -2.76 -31.70
CA ASP A 43 -5.10 -1.44 -32.28
C ASP A 43 -4.09 -0.48 -31.66
N ARG A 44 -3.05 -0.13 -32.43
CA ARG A 44 -1.96 0.72 -31.97
C ARG A 44 -2.42 2.15 -31.67
N ALA A 45 -3.34 2.70 -32.47
CA ALA A 45 -3.81 4.07 -32.28
C ALA A 45 -4.61 4.17 -30.99
N PHE A 46 -5.55 3.26 -30.78
CA PHE A 46 -6.36 3.16 -29.55
C PHE A 46 -5.49 2.91 -28.29
N GLU A 47 -4.45 2.06 -28.42
CA GLU A 47 -3.53 1.80 -27.31
C GLU A 47 -2.72 3.04 -26.92
N VAL A 48 -2.18 3.77 -27.90
CA VAL A 48 -1.37 4.97 -27.63
C VAL A 48 -2.23 6.06 -27.00
N GLU A 49 -3.41 6.30 -27.53
CA GLU A 49 -4.34 7.28 -26.98
C GLU A 49 -4.78 6.91 -25.57
N GLY A 50 -5.21 5.67 -25.35
CA GLY A 50 -5.64 5.20 -24.04
C GLY A 50 -4.51 5.26 -22.98
N ARG A 51 -3.27 5.01 -23.38
CA ARG A 51 -2.10 5.15 -22.52
C ARG A 51 -1.87 6.61 -22.11
N TRP A 52 -1.99 7.54 -23.04
CA TRP A 52 -1.90 8.96 -22.74
C TRP A 52 -2.98 9.41 -21.77
N GLN A 53 -4.22 8.95 -21.95
CA GLN A 53 -5.32 9.25 -21.03
C GLN A 53 -5.05 8.70 -19.62
N GLN A 54 -4.48 7.51 -19.48
CA GLN A 54 -4.08 6.96 -18.20
C GLN A 54 -2.98 7.79 -17.53
N ILE A 55 -1.96 8.20 -18.29
CA ILE A 55 -0.87 9.04 -17.77
C ILE A 55 -1.43 10.40 -17.31
N LEU A 56 -2.28 11.03 -18.10
CA LEU A 56 -2.92 12.30 -17.74
C LEU A 56 -3.79 12.16 -16.48
N ALA A 57 -4.58 11.09 -16.37
CA ALA A 57 -5.37 10.81 -15.18
C ALA A 57 -4.47 10.62 -13.94
N GLY A 58 -3.36 9.90 -14.09
CA GLY A 58 -2.36 9.74 -13.03
C GLY A 58 -1.75 11.06 -12.59
N LEU A 59 -1.39 11.94 -13.54
CA LEU A 59 -0.84 13.26 -13.23
C LEU A 59 -1.86 14.16 -12.51
N VAL A 60 -3.13 14.12 -12.93
CA VAL A 60 -4.20 14.85 -12.24
C VAL A 60 -4.37 14.31 -10.82
N GLY A 61 -4.40 12.97 -10.65
CA GLY A 61 -4.47 12.34 -9.34
C GLY A 61 -3.31 12.74 -8.43
N LEU A 62 -2.08 12.77 -8.95
CA LEU A 62 -0.89 13.22 -8.24
C LEU A 62 -1.02 14.70 -7.82
N GLY A 63 -1.51 15.56 -8.72
CA GLY A 63 -1.76 16.97 -8.42
C GLY A 63 -2.77 17.17 -7.30
N VAL A 64 -3.88 16.42 -7.34
CA VAL A 64 -4.89 16.45 -6.26
C VAL A 64 -4.29 15.95 -4.95
N ALA A 65 -3.57 14.83 -4.96
CA ALA A 65 -2.92 14.28 -3.76
C ALA A 65 -1.94 15.29 -3.15
N TRP A 66 -1.14 15.98 -3.97
CA TRP A 66 -0.20 17.00 -3.51
C TRP A 66 -0.92 18.15 -2.79
N VAL A 67 -1.98 18.68 -3.39
CA VAL A 67 -2.80 19.73 -2.77
C VAL A 67 -3.41 19.25 -1.44
N MET A 68 -3.95 18.03 -1.42
CA MET A 68 -4.54 17.46 -0.20
C MET A 68 -3.51 17.26 0.91
N VAL A 69 -2.29 16.81 0.58
CA VAL A 69 -1.20 16.71 1.57
C VAL A 69 -0.86 18.09 2.14
N LEU A 70 -0.74 19.11 1.31
CA LEU A 70 -0.44 20.48 1.77
C LEU A 70 -1.51 21.01 2.73
N LEU A 71 -2.79 20.72 2.46
CA LEU A 71 -3.90 21.22 3.26
C LEU A 71 -4.11 20.44 4.56
N PHE A 72 -3.90 19.11 4.56
CA PHE A 72 -4.33 18.23 5.63
C PHE A 72 -3.21 17.53 6.41
N HIS A 73 -1.93 17.64 6.00
CA HIS A 73 -0.85 16.93 6.67
C HIS A 73 -0.79 17.20 8.18
N ASN A 74 -0.96 18.45 8.62
CA ASN A 74 -0.95 18.77 10.05
C ASN A 74 -2.06 18.08 10.82
N LEU A 75 -3.27 17.99 10.23
CA LEU A 75 -4.42 17.31 10.83
C LEU A 75 -4.17 15.80 10.96
N TYR A 76 -3.61 15.18 9.91
CA TYR A 76 -3.29 13.76 9.90
C TYR A 76 -2.21 13.42 10.92
N PHE A 77 -1.17 14.23 11.03
CA PHE A 77 -0.13 14.05 12.05
C PHE A 77 -0.67 14.24 13.47
N ALA A 78 -1.49 15.25 13.69
CA ALA A 78 -2.09 15.50 15.01
C ALA A 78 -3.02 14.37 15.47
N GLN A 79 -3.68 13.70 14.53
CA GLN A 79 -4.57 12.55 14.79
C GLN A 79 -3.88 11.20 14.70
N ASN A 80 -2.56 11.17 14.45
CA ASN A 80 -1.77 9.93 14.34
C ASN A 80 -2.26 8.99 13.19
N LEU A 81 -2.80 9.57 12.11
CA LEU A 81 -3.39 8.88 10.96
C LEU A 81 -2.41 8.65 9.80
N PHE A 82 -1.12 8.56 10.08
CA PHE A 82 -0.13 8.22 9.07
C PHE A 82 0.05 6.69 8.94
N PRO A 83 0.56 6.21 7.79
CA PRO A 83 0.74 4.78 7.55
C PRO A 83 1.58 4.10 8.63
N PRO A 84 1.22 2.88 9.07
CA PRO A 84 1.98 2.16 10.10
C PRO A 84 3.46 1.95 9.75
N VAL A 85 3.80 1.81 8.48
CA VAL A 85 5.19 1.65 8.00
C VAL A 85 6.06 2.87 8.30
N ASP A 86 5.49 4.07 8.33
CA ASP A 86 6.23 5.29 8.67
C ASP A 86 6.75 5.27 10.10
N ARG A 87 6.01 4.63 11.02
CA ARG A 87 6.47 4.43 12.40
C ARG A 87 7.72 3.55 12.45
N VAL A 88 7.78 2.53 11.60
CA VAL A 88 8.95 1.65 11.50
C VAL A 88 10.15 2.44 10.99
N TYR A 89 9.97 3.24 9.94
CA TYR A 89 11.05 4.10 9.42
C TYR A 89 11.55 5.09 10.48
N VAL A 90 10.65 5.78 11.17
CA VAL A 90 11.01 6.71 12.24
C VAL A 90 11.74 6.00 13.39
N ALA A 91 11.25 4.84 13.80
CA ALA A 91 11.90 4.04 14.86
C ALA A 91 13.30 3.61 14.44
N THR A 92 13.46 3.14 13.19
CA THR A 92 14.76 2.72 12.63
C THR A 92 15.74 3.89 12.54
N ILE A 93 15.29 5.06 12.08
CA ILE A 93 16.13 6.27 12.01
C ILE A 93 16.57 6.72 13.41
N LYS A 94 15.65 6.69 14.39
CA LYS A 94 15.94 7.07 15.79
C LYS A 94 16.87 6.09 16.48
N ALA A 95 16.69 4.79 16.25
CA ALA A 95 17.57 3.76 16.81
C ALA A 95 18.99 3.85 16.23
N GLY A 96 19.12 4.34 14.98
CA GLY A 96 20.41 4.39 14.29
C GLY A 96 20.98 2.98 14.07
N VAL A 97 22.30 2.86 14.13
CA VAL A 97 22.99 1.57 14.04
C VAL A 97 23.17 0.99 15.45
N ASP A 98 22.06 0.55 16.05
CA ASP A 98 22.10 -0.16 17.33
C ASP A 98 22.34 -1.65 17.07
N PRO A 99 23.42 -2.25 17.62
CA PRO A 99 23.72 -3.68 17.48
C PRO A 99 22.58 -4.60 17.91
N SER A 100 21.78 -4.18 18.90
CA SER A 100 20.63 -4.96 19.38
C SER A 100 19.52 -5.03 18.33
N VAL A 101 19.26 -3.93 17.64
CA VAL A 101 18.28 -3.87 16.54
C VAL A 101 18.74 -4.74 15.37
N VAL A 102 20.02 -4.61 14.99
CA VAL A 102 20.60 -5.44 13.92
C VAL A 102 20.50 -6.93 14.26
N ARG A 103 20.86 -7.30 15.49
CA ARG A 103 20.73 -8.69 15.97
C ARG A 103 19.29 -9.19 15.88
N ASN A 104 18.33 -8.39 16.33
CA ASN A 104 16.91 -8.77 16.30
C ASN A 104 16.41 -8.93 14.86
N LEU A 105 16.79 -8.03 13.96
CA LEU A 105 16.46 -8.16 12.53
C LEU A 105 17.03 -9.45 11.94
N LEU A 106 18.27 -9.78 12.22
CA LEU A 106 18.90 -11.03 11.75
C LEU A 106 18.22 -12.27 12.33
N VAL A 107 17.88 -12.26 13.62
CA VAL A 107 17.13 -13.37 14.26
C VAL A 107 15.78 -13.57 13.61
N TRP A 108 15.03 -12.50 13.34
CA TRP A 108 13.71 -12.59 12.70
C TRP A 108 13.75 -12.81 11.20
N ALA A 109 14.88 -12.54 10.54
CA ALA A 109 15.07 -12.86 9.13
C ALA A 109 15.03 -14.37 8.86
N ILE A 110 15.46 -15.20 9.83
CA ILE A 110 15.43 -16.67 9.70
C ILE A 110 13.99 -17.21 9.61
N PRO A 111 13.08 -16.92 10.57
CA PRO A 111 11.66 -17.33 10.42
C PRO A 111 11.02 -16.78 9.16
N GLY A 112 11.29 -15.53 8.78
CA GLY A 112 10.79 -14.92 7.54
C GLY A 112 11.24 -15.71 6.31
N ALA A 113 12.53 -16.03 6.22
CA ALA A 113 13.07 -16.84 5.12
C ALA A 113 12.46 -18.24 5.04
N ILE A 114 12.23 -18.88 6.19
CA ILE A 114 11.57 -20.21 6.25
C ILE A 114 10.12 -20.11 5.74
N VAL A 115 9.37 -19.11 6.21
CA VAL A 115 7.98 -18.89 5.77
C VAL A 115 7.93 -18.61 4.27
N GLN A 116 8.84 -17.82 3.75
CA GLN A 116 8.94 -17.55 2.29
C GLN A 116 9.32 -18.81 1.50
N ALA A 117 10.27 -19.60 1.99
CA ALA A 117 10.67 -20.84 1.34
C ALA A 117 9.50 -21.85 1.25
N ILE A 118 8.68 -21.94 2.30
CA ILE A 118 7.47 -22.79 2.32
C ILE A 118 6.40 -22.24 1.39
N GLY A 119 6.23 -20.93 1.35
CA GLY A 119 5.19 -20.26 0.54
C GLY A 119 5.50 -20.22 -0.95
N GLY A 120 6.75 -20.19 -1.32
CA GLY A 120 7.22 -19.97 -2.70
C GLY A 120 7.05 -18.50 -3.13
N SER A 121 7.57 -18.18 -4.33
CA SER A 121 7.58 -16.83 -4.88
C SER A 121 6.18 -16.23 -5.12
N ASP A 122 5.22 -17.09 -5.48
CA ASP A 122 3.88 -16.63 -5.89
C ASP A 122 2.98 -16.24 -4.71
N ARG A 123 3.25 -16.77 -3.52
CA ARG A 123 2.40 -16.54 -2.34
C ARG A 123 2.84 -15.39 -1.47
N GLN A 124 4.11 -14.96 -1.60
CA GLN A 124 4.68 -13.82 -0.84
C GLN A 124 4.36 -13.88 0.67
N MET A 125 4.49 -15.05 1.27
CA MET A 125 4.04 -15.30 2.64
C MET A 125 4.83 -14.53 3.69
N ASP A 126 6.09 -14.23 3.44
CA ASP A 126 6.94 -13.39 4.29
C ASP A 126 6.43 -11.94 4.36
N ILE A 127 6.07 -11.35 3.21
CA ILE A 127 5.49 -10.00 3.11
C ILE A 127 4.14 -9.95 3.82
N LEU A 128 3.29 -10.97 3.63
CA LEU A 128 1.99 -11.07 4.29
C LEU A 128 2.14 -11.19 5.81
N LEU A 129 3.11 -11.99 6.28
CA LEU A 129 3.41 -12.11 7.70
C LEU A 129 3.90 -10.78 8.28
N ALA A 130 4.86 -10.13 7.62
CA ALA A 130 5.39 -8.84 8.05
C ALA A 130 4.29 -7.77 8.10
N THR A 131 3.45 -7.69 7.07
CA THR A 131 2.31 -6.77 7.02
C THR A 131 1.32 -7.05 8.16
N GLY A 132 1.01 -8.33 8.42
CA GLY A 132 0.13 -8.74 9.51
C GLY A 132 0.67 -8.33 10.89
N LEU A 133 1.97 -8.44 11.12
CA LEU A 133 2.62 -8.01 12.36
C LEU A 133 2.61 -6.49 12.57
N LEU A 134 2.52 -5.71 11.50
CA LEU A 134 2.40 -4.25 11.57
C LEU A 134 0.98 -3.75 11.90
N ILE A 135 -0.01 -4.63 11.80
CA ILE A 135 -1.40 -4.31 12.12
C ILE A 135 -1.58 -4.36 13.65
N LEU A 136 -1.58 -3.19 14.29
CA LEU A 136 -1.70 -3.08 15.74
C LEU A 136 -3.16 -3.16 16.24
N ASN A 137 -4.13 -3.07 15.34
CA ASN A 137 -5.55 -3.10 15.69
C ASN A 137 -6.11 -4.52 15.60
N PRO A 138 -6.51 -5.15 16.73
CA PRO A 138 -7.08 -6.51 16.71
C PRO A 138 -8.35 -6.62 15.86
N LEU A 139 -9.16 -5.57 15.78
CA LEU A 139 -10.38 -5.56 14.96
C LEU A 139 -10.04 -5.73 13.46
N ALA A 140 -8.97 -5.08 12.99
CA ALA A 140 -8.51 -5.26 11.62
C ALA A 140 -8.07 -6.71 11.35
N GLY A 141 -7.43 -7.38 12.32
CA GLY A 141 -7.11 -8.80 12.24
C GLY A 141 -8.35 -9.69 12.11
N TRP A 142 -9.39 -9.42 12.91
CA TRP A 142 -10.65 -10.16 12.83
C TRP A 142 -11.38 -9.95 11.51
N THR A 143 -11.37 -8.73 10.94
CA THR A 143 -11.98 -8.47 9.63
C THR A 143 -11.26 -9.22 8.51
N VAL A 144 -9.93 -9.33 8.56
CA VAL A 144 -9.16 -10.14 7.60
C VAL A 144 -9.54 -11.63 7.71
N LEU A 145 -9.59 -12.17 8.92
CA LEU A 145 -10.00 -13.56 9.13
C LEU A 145 -11.41 -13.82 8.61
N ALA A 146 -12.36 -12.92 8.89
CA ALA A 146 -13.72 -13.01 8.37
C ALA A 146 -13.73 -12.97 6.83
N GLY A 147 -12.96 -12.09 6.21
CA GLY A 147 -12.84 -12.01 4.75
C GLY A 147 -12.28 -13.30 4.13
N ILE A 148 -11.26 -13.89 4.74
CA ILE A 148 -10.69 -15.19 4.30
C ILE A 148 -11.73 -16.29 4.42
N LEU A 149 -12.47 -16.35 5.52
CA LEU A 149 -13.52 -17.36 5.73
C LEU A 149 -14.64 -17.20 4.69
N ILE A 150 -15.13 -15.99 4.47
CA ILE A 150 -16.16 -15.69 3.46
C ILE A 150 -15.66 -16.13 2.08
N ARG A 151 -14.42 -15.77 1.71
CA ARG A 151 -13.83 -16.20 0.44
C ARG A 151 -13.77 -17.72 0.32
N ALA A 152 -13.31 -18.41 1.35
CA ALA A 152 -13.20 -19.87 1.34
C ALA A 152 -14.57 -20.53 1.18
N LEU A 153 -15.61 -20.04 1.87
CA LEU A 153 -16.98 -20.53 1.76
C LEU A 153 -17.54 -20.27 0.35
N LEU A 154 -17.40 -19.09 -0.18
CA LEU A 154 -17.88 -18.75 -1.53
C LEU A 154 -17.21 -19.60 -2.60
N LEU A 155 -15.89 -19.80 -2.53
CA LEU A 155 -15.17 -20.68 -3.46
C LEU A 155 -15.62 -22.15 -3.34
N ARG A 156 -15.94 -22.61 -2.13
CA ARG A 156 -16.42 -23.97 -1.90
C ARG A 156 -17.83 -24.18 -2.47
N PHE A 157 -18.73 -23.21 -2.35
CA PHE A 157 -20.12 -23.34 -2.79
C PHE A 157 -20.31 -23.01 -4.27
N TYR A 158 -19.61 -22.00 -4.79
CA TYR A 158 -19.80 -21.51 -6.15
C TYR A 158 -18.63 -21.84 -7.10
N GLY A 159 -17.54 -22.41 -6.57
CA GLY A 159 -16.38 -22.75 -7.37
C GLY A 159 -15.61 -21.52 -7.88
N LYS A 160 -14.69 -21.73 -8.81
CA LYS A 160 -13.79 -20.68 -9.32
C LYS A 160 -14.50 -19.54 -10.09
N GLN A 161 -15.71 -19.76 -10.57
CA GLN A 161 -16.46 -18.74 -11.31
C GLN A 161 -16.79 -17.50 -10.47
N ILE A 162 -16.81 -17.61 -9.13
CA ILE A 162 -17.04 -16.46 -8.24
C ILE A 162 -15.80 -15.59 -8.02
N GLU A 163 -14.63 -16.01 -8.46
CA GLU A 163 -13.36 -15.31 -8.19
C GLU A 163 -13.36 -13.90 -8.80
N THR A 164 -13.76 -13.75 -10.06
CA THR A 164 -13.81 -12.45 -10.73
C THR A 164 -14.85 -11.51 -10.10
N PRO A 165 -16.12 -11.90 -9.88
CA PRO A 165 -17.08 -11.08 -9.15
C PRO A 165 -16.61 -10.66 -7.76
N MET A 166 -15.99 -11.58 -7.00
CA MET A 166 -15.42 -11.25 -5.68
C MET A 166 -14.32 -10.21 -5.75
N THR A 167 -13.43 -10.32 -6.74
CA THR A 167 -12.34 -9.36 -6.93
C THR A 167 -12.87 -7.97 -7.28
N ILE A 168 -13.87 -7.90 -8.15
CA ILE A 168 -14.53 -6.63 -8.51
C ILE A 168 -15.22 -6.02 -7.28
N MET A 169 -15.93 -6.84 -6.50
CA MET A 169 -16.60 -6.39 -5.28
C MET A 169 -15.58 -5.88 -4.24
N ALA A 170 -14.47 -6.59 -4.06
CA ALA A 170 -13.39 -6.17 -3.15
C ALA A 170 -12.78 -4.83 -3.59
N ALA A 171 -12.53 -4.65 -4.89
CA ALA A 171 -12.06 -3.37 -5.44
C ALA A 171 -13.08 -2.24 -5.19
N GLY A 172 -14.37 -2.53 -5.31
CA GLY A 172 -15.44 -1.58 -4.98
C GLY A 172 -15.47 -1.17 -3.52
N PHE A 173 -15.24 -2.12 -2.59
CA PHE A 173 -15.11 -1.80 -1.16
C PHE A 173 -13.90 -0.92 -0.86
N ILE A 174 -12.74 -1.21 -1.46
CA ILE A 174 -11.53 -0.40 -1.30
C ILE A 174 -11.77 1.03 -1.80
N ALA A 175 -12.35 1.17 -2.99
CA ALA A 175 -12.68 2.48 -3.55
C ALA A 175 -13.71 3.24 -2.69
N GLY A 176 -14.75 2.55 -2.20
CA GLY A 176 -15.76 3.11 -1.32
C GLY A 176 -15.18 3.59 0.02
N ASP A 177 -14.30 2.81 0.62
CA ASP A 177 -13.62 3.19 1.86
C ASP A 177 -12.70 4.41 1.66
N ALA A 178 -11.95 4.45 0.57
CA ALA A 178 -11.11 5.58 0.22
C ALA A 178 -11.91 6.88 0.02
N LEU A 179 -13.03 6.80 -0.71
CA LEU A 179 -13.94 7.94 -0.89
C LEU A 179 -14.58 8.39 0.42
N TYR A 180 -15.05 7.45 1.24
CA TYR A 180 -15.62 7.76 2.56
C TYR A 180 -14.57 8.43 3.45
N GLY A 181 -13.36 7.87 3.52
CA GLY A 181 -12.26 8.43 4.30
C GLY A 181 -11.90 9.85 3.86
N PHE A 182 -11.85 10.09 2.55
CA PHE A 182 -11.60 11.40 1.98
C PHE A 182 -12.67 12.41 2.40
N PHE A 183 -13.95 12.14 2.12
CA PHE A 183 -15.03 13.06 2.45
C PHE A 183 -15.17 13.28 3.96
N ASN A 184 -15.04 12.22 4.77
CA ASN A 184 -15.07 12.33 6.22
C ASN A 184 -13.95 13.23 6.76
N SER A 185 -12.74 13.13 6.19
CA SER A 185 -11.61 13.98 6.55
C SER A 185 -11.85 15.45 6.18
N VAL A 186 -12.38 15.71 4.98
CA VAL A 186 -12.74 17.06 4.52
C VAL A 186 -13.83 17.69 5.40
N PHE A 187 -14.88 16.93 5.71
CA PHE A 187 -15.97 17.44 6.54
C PHE A 187 -15.51 17.72 7.99
N ARG A 188 -14.69 16.84 8.57
CA ARG A 188 -14.16 17.06 9.93
C ARG A 188 -13.18 18.21 10.01
N ALA A 189 -12.40 18.49 8.97
CA ALA A 189 -11.50 19.63 8.90
C ALA A 189 -12.27 20.97 8.96
N LYS A 190 -13.43 21.04 8.28
CA LYS A 190 -14.25 22.26 8.21
C LYS A 190 -14.85 22.70 9.57
N TRP A 191 -14.98 21.79 10.54
CA TRP A 191 -15.57 22.08 11.85
C TRP A 191 -14.55 22.45 12.94
N ARG A 192 -13.26 22.50 12.61
CA ARG A 192 -12.17 22.83 13.54
C ARG A 192 -11.41 24.11 13.19
N LEU A 193 -11.85 24.83 12.17
CA LEU A 193 -11.43 26.19 11.83
C LEU A 193 -12.39 27.19 12.48
#